data_ce50bdb2cacf154bd491d65944d3903b
#
_entry.id   ce50bdb2cacf154bd491d65944d3903b
#
_cell.length_a   1.000
_cell.length_b   1.000
_cell.length_c   1.000
_cell.angle_alpha   90.00
_cell.angle_beta   90.00
_cell.angle_gamma   90.00
#
_symmetry.space_group_name_H-M   'P 1'
#
loop_
_entity.id
_entity.type
_entity.pdbx_description
1 polymer ?
#
loop_
_entity_poly.entity_id
_entity_poly.type
_entity_poly.pdbx_seq_one_letter_code
_entity_poly.pdbx_strand_id
1 'polypeptide(L)'
;MFRKHLQTGQMDVDGHSFVVHYFEQKTARGTRRFSCEVVLDAGDRIILDDDSLTSLQAKIARLAPATIYSRALAAKGTANASVAA
;
A
#
# COMPACT_ATOMS: atom_id res chain seq x y z
N MET A 1 -3.64 4.70 -20.55
CA MET A 1 -2.54 3.99 -19.89
C MET A 1 -3.03 2.60 -19.49
N PHE A 2 -2.26 1.59 -19.79
CA PHE A 2 -2.64 0.20 -19.56
C PHE A 2 -2.01 -0.30 -18.25
N ARG A 3 -2.81 -0.95 -17.41
CA ARG A 3 -2.36 -1.52 -16.14
C ARG A 3 -2.70 -3.01 -16.11
N LYS A 4 -1.69 -3.83 -15.85
CA LYS A 4 -1.82 -5.28 -15.84
C LYS A 4 -1.58 -5.83 -14.43
N HIS A 5 -2.51 -6.60 -13.92
CA HIS A 5 -2.33 -7.29 -12.65
C HIS A 5 -1.32 -8.42 -12.81
N LEU A 6 -0.29 -8.43 -11.95
CA LEU A 6 0.78 -9.43 -11.99
C LEU A 6 0.55 -10.56 -11.00
N GLN A 7 0.34 -10.18 -9.74
CA GLN A 7 0.19 -11.16 -8.66
C GLN A 7 -0.49 -10.51 -7.47
N THR A 8 -1.00 -11.35 -6.59
CA THR A 8 -1.59 -10.96 -5.31
C THR A 8 -0.84 -11.69 -4.22
N GLY A 9 -0.45 -10.97 -3.18
CA GLY A 9 0.24 -11.53 -2.04
C GLY A 9 -0.36 -11.02 -0.75
N GLN A 10 0.32 -11.31 0.34
CA GLN A 10 -0.07 -10.86 1.67
C GLN A 10 1.13 -10.24 2.38
N MET A 11 0.86 -9.30 3.27
CA MET A 11 1.85 -8.71 4.13
C MET A 11 1.31 -8.72 5.57
N ASP A 12 2.12 -9.19 6.49
CA ASP A 12 1.75 -9.23 7.91
C ASP A 12 2.42 -8.08 8.64
N VAL A 13 1.60 -7.31 9.37
CA VAL A 13 2.08 -6.21 10.20
C VAL A 13 1.39 -6.32 11.55
N ASP A 14 2.18 -6.51 12.60
CA ASP A 14 1.70 -6.61 13.99
C ASP A 14 0.56 -7.63 14.16
N GLY A 15 0.69 -8.80 13.52
CA GLY A 15 -0.30 -9.86 13.61
C GLY A 15 -1.51 -9.71 12.72
N HIS A 16 -1.56 -8.65 11.91
CA HIS A 16 -2.62 -8.44 10.93
C HIS A 16 -2.11 -8.70 9.53
N SER A 17 -2.89 -9.43 8.73
CA SER A 17 -2.56 -9.72 7.34
C SER A 17 -3.28 -8.75 6.42
N PHE A 18 -2.56 -8.19 5.47
CA PHE A 18 -3.09 -7.28 4.46
C PHE A 18 -2.86 -7.85 3.07
N VAL A 19 -3.87 -7.74 2.21
CA VAL A 19 -3.76 -8.17 0.82
C VAL A 19 -3.00 -7.10 0.04
N VAL A 20 -2.05 -7.54 -0.80
CA VAL A 20 -1.25 -6.66 -1.65
C VAL A 20 -1.41 -7.10 -3.09
N HIS A 21 -1.89 -6.21 -3.94
CA HIS A 21 -2.00 -6.44 -5.38
C HIS A 21 -0.85 -5.75 -6.09
N TYR A 22 -0.17 -6.47 -6.98
CA TYR A 22 0.94 -5.93 -7.77
C TYR A 22 0.52 -5.76 -9.21
N PHE A 23 0.92 -4.65 -9.81
CA PHE A 23 0.57 -4.30 -11.18
C PHE A 23 1.79 -3.84 -11.96
N GLU A 24 1.75 -4.08 -13.26
CA GLU A 24 2.68 -3.50 -14.22
C GLU A 24 1.94 -2.51 -15.09
N GLN A 25 2.57 -1.37 -15.36
CA GLN A 25 2.00 -0.39 -16.27
C GLN A 25 3.11 0.18 -17.14
N LYS A 26 2.74 0.62 -18.35
CA LYS A 26 3.66 1.25 -19.28
C LYS A 26 3.34 2.73 -19.37
N THR A 27 4.39 3.55 -19.34
CA THR A 27 4.26 4.98 -19.58
C THR A 27 4.04 5.23 -21.08
N ALA A 28 3.70 6.48 -21.44
CA ALA A 28 3.55 6.87 -22.84
C ALA A 28 4.83 6.66 -23.64
N ARG A 29 6.00 6.63 -22.98
CA ARG A 29 7.30 6.38 -23.62
C ARG A 29 7.63 4.90 -23.74
N GLY A 30 6.76 4.01 -23.27
CA GLY A 30 7.01 2.58 -23.30
C GLY A 30 7.84 2.07 -22.12
N THR A 31 8.18 2.92 -21.16
CA THR A 31 8.92 2.53 -19.96
C THR A 31 8.01 1.73 -19.03
N ARG A 32 8.51 0.62 -18.51
CA ARG A 32 7.77 -0.21 -17.57
C ARG A 32 7.90 0.35 -16.16
N ARG A 33 6.78 0.41 -15.46
CA ARG A 33 6.76 0.73 -14.05
C ARG A 33 5.89 -0.29 -13.31
N PHE A 34 6.14 -0.42 -12.03
CA PHE A 34 5.43 -1.36 -11.19
C PHE A 34 4.74 -0.60 -10.07
N SER A 35 3.53 -1.01 -9.74
CA SER A 35 2.79 -0.42 -8.64
C SER A 35 2.18 -1.51 -7.77
N CYS A 36 1.81 -1.15 -6.55
CA CYS A 36 1.09 -2.05 -5.68
C CYS A 36 0.00 -1.30 -4.93
N GLU A 37 -1.00 -2.04 -4.52
CA GLU A 37 -2.05 -1.57 -3.64
C GLU A 37 -2.09 -2.47 -2.41
N VAL A 38 -1.81 -1.90 -1.25
CA VAL A 38 -1.99 -2.60 0.03
C VAL A 38 -3.38 -2.23 0.53
N VAL A 39 -4.26 -3.22 0.60
CA VAL A 39 -5.66 -2.98 0.97
C VAL A 39 -5.78 -2.98 2.48
N LEU A 40 -6.11 -1.84 3.06
CA LEU A 40 -6.29 -1.70 4.52
C LEU A 40 -7.71 -2.00 4.92
N ASP A 41 -8.69 -1.45 4.20
CA ASP A 41 -10.10 -1.79 4.33
C ASP A 41 -10.82 -1.44 3.03
N ALA A 42 -12.14 -1.52 3.01
CA ALA A 42 -12.94 -1.33 1.79
C ALA A 42 -12.74 0.06 1.15
N GLY A 43 -12.42 1.07 1.95
CA GLY A 43 -12.27 2.44 1.45
C GLY A 43 -10.85 2.99 1.57
N ASP A 44 -9.88 2.19 2.00
CA ASP A 44 -8.54 2.69 2.27
C ASP A 44 -7.47 1.75 1.75
N ARG A 45 -6.50 2.32 1.02
CA ARG A 45 -5.37 1.60 0.43
C ARG A 45 -4.13 2.44 0.48
N ILE A 46 -3.00 1.75 0.49
CA ILE A 46 -1.70 2.38 0.29
C ILE A 46 -1.27 2.04 -1.13
N ILE A 47 -0.97 3.06 -1.93
CA ILE A 47 -0.50 2.87 -3.30
C ILE A 47 0.94 3.33 -3.39
N LEU A 48 1.80 2.44 -3.85
CA LEU A 48 3.23 2.70 -4.04
C LEU A 48 3.61 2.29 -5.45
N ASP A 49 4.64 2.93 -6.01
CA ASP A 49 5.18 2.55 -7.31
C ASP A 49 6.69 2.63 -7.33
N ASP A 50 7.30 1.93 -8.28
CA ASP A 50 8.74 1.93 -8.46
C ASP A 50 9.09 1.44 -9.86
N ASP A 51 10.37 1.57 -10.22
CA ASP A 51 10.88 1.17 -11.52
C ASP A 51 11.01 -0.35 -11.67
N SER A 52 11.16 -1.09 -10.59
CA SER A 52 11.29 -2.55 -10.63
C SER A 52 10.45 -3.18 -9.53
N LEU A 53 10.07 -4.44 -9.75
CA LEU A 53 9.29 -5.19 -8.78
C LEU A 53 10.09 -5.43 -7.49
N THR A 54 11.38 -5.73 -7.62
CA THR A 54 12.26 -5.95 -6.46
C THR A 54 12.35 -4.69 -5.59
N SER A 55 12.57 -3.53 -6.23
CA SER A 55 12.62 -2.26 -5.51
C SER A 55 11.28 -1.92 -4.87
N LEU A 56 10.19 -2.23 -5.55
CA LEU A 56 8.84 -1.99 -5.03
C LEU A 56 8.58 -2.84 -3.79
N GLN A 57 8.97 -4.12 -3.81
CA GLN A 57 8.81 -5.01 -2.66
C GLN A 57 9.60 -4.51 -1.46
N ALA A 58 10.83 -4.03 -1.67
CA ALA A 58 11.65 -3.45 -0.61
C ALA A 58 11.01 -2.16 -0.06
N LYS A 59 10.45 -1.35 -0.95
CA LYS A 59 9.76 -0.10 -0.56
C LYS A 59 8.53 -0.40 0.29
N ILE A 60 7.73 -1.39 -0.07
CA ILE A 60 6.56 -1.82 0.70
C ILE A 60 6.98 -2.27 2.10
N ALA A 61 8.00 -3.12 2.17
CA ALA A 61 8.47 -3.66 3.45
C ALA A 61 8.92 -2.55 4.40
N ARG A 62 9.44 -1.45 3.86
CA ARG A 62 9.93 -0.32 4.64
C ARG A 62 8.83 0.68 4.98
N LEU A 63 7.98 1.03 4.00
CA LEU A 63 7.07 2.16 4.14
C LEU A 63 5.66 1.76 4.61
N ALA A 64 5.17 0.60 4.21
CA ALA A 64 3.81 0.21 4.54
C ALA A 64 3.57 0.04 6.04
N PRO A 65 4.45 -0.62 6.81
CA PRO A 65 4.23 -0.73 8.26
C PRO A 65 4.12 0.62 8.94
N ALA A 66 4.99 1.57 8.58
CA ALA A 66 4.96 2.92 9.16
C ALA A 66 3.67 3.66 8.81
N THR A 67 3.21 3.52 7.56
CA THR A 67 1.98 4.15 7.12
C THR A 67 0.75 3.55 7.81
N ILE A 68 0.71 2.23 7.94
CA ILE A 68 -0.36 1.53 8.66
C ILE A 68 -0.40 2.00 10.11
N TYR A 69 0.75 2.08 10.75
CA TYR A 69 0.86 2.54 12.13
C TYR A 69 0.37 3.99 12.27
N SER A 70 0.78 4.88 11.37
CA SER A 70 0.34 6.27 11.35
C SER A 70 -1.18 6.39 11.22
N ARG A 71 -1.79 5.59 10.36
CA ARG A 71 -3.24 5.61 10.17
C ARG A 71 -3.98 5.09 11.39
N ALA A 72 -3.45 4.08 12.05
CA ALA A 72 -4.01 3.56 13.28
C ALA A 72 -3.98 4.61 14.39
N LEU A 73 -2.87 5.35 14.51
CA LEU A 73 -2.75 6.43 15.48
C LEU A 73 -3.72 7.58 15.15
N ALA A 74 -3.85 7.93 13.88
CA ALA A 74 -4.75 9.00 13.46
C ALA A 74 -6.21 8.63 13.76
N ALA A 75 -6.60 7.39 13.52
CA ALA A 75 -7.94 6.90 13.84
C ALA A 75 -8.21 6.94 15.35
N LYS A 76 -7.23 6.51 16.16
CA LYS A 76 -7.31 6.58 17.60
C LYS A 76 -7.40 8.03 18.09
N GLY A 77 -6.56 8.90 17.54
CA GLY A 77 -6.57 10.32 17.87
C GLY A 77 -7.91 10.98 17.55
N THR A 78 -8.48 10.65 16.42
CA THR A 78 -9.80 11.15 16.01
C THR A 78 -10.88 10.67 16.96
N ALA A 79 -10.86 9.38 17.33
CA ALA A 79 -11.81 8.82 18.26
C ALA A 79 -11.70 9.50 19.64
N ASN A 80 -10.47 9.70 20.13
CA ASN A 80 -10.23 10.38 21.39
C ASN A 80 -10.70 11.83 21.36
N ALA A 81 -10.47 12.52 20.27
CA ALA A 81 -10.93 13.90 20.10
C ALA A 81 -12.46 13.98 20.14
N SER A 82 -13.14 13.03 19.52
CA SER A 82 -14.60 12.94 19.55
C SER A 82 -15.12 12.73 20.97
N VAL A 83 -14.46 11.88 21.74
CA VAL A 83 -14.85 11.60 23.11
C VAL A 83 -14.57 12.80 24.02
N ALA A 84 -13.48 13.50 23.78
CA ALA A 84 -13.09 14.67 24.58
C ALA A 84 -13.97 15.89 24.29
N ALA A 85 -14.58 15.93 23.15
CA ALA A 85 -15.46 17.01 22.76
C ALA A 85 -16.85 16.80 23.35
#